data_adbd57da1ba237fdd757116b157bdc1b
#
_entry.id   adbd57da1ba237fdd757116b157bdc1b
#
_cell.length_a   1.000
_cell.length_b   1.000
_cell.length_c   1.000
_cell.angle_alpha   90.00
_cell.angle_beta   90.00
_cell.angle_gamma   90.00
#
_symmetry.space_group_name_H-M   'P 1'
#
loop_
_entity.id
_entity.type
_entity.pdbx_description
1 polymer ?
#
loop_
_entity_poly.entity_id
_entity_poly.type
_entity_poly.pdbx_seq_one_letter_code
_entity_poly.pdbx_strand_id
1 'polypeptide(L)'
;MAQLNGCTADELRNGMKTYGGVDRRFDFKIKNDKLVFLSDYAHHPKEIYQSAKSIRELYKNRKITAIFQPHLYTRTRDFYKDFANSLSLLDEVILCDIYPAREQPIPGVTSKLIYDNLKPGVEKSMIHKENVLGLVKSRDFDVLVVLGAGDLDNYVPEITKILESK
;
A
#
# COMPACT_ATOMS: atom_id res chain seq x y z
N MET A 1 14.55 -24.33 2.69
CA MET A 1 15.88 -24.13 3.35
C MET A 1 15.91 -24.69 4.77
N ALA A 2 15.00 -24.34 5.70
CA ALA A 2 15.04 -24.88 7.07
C ALA A 2 14.96 -26.40 7.14
N GLN A 3 14.11 -27.06 6.35
CA GLN A 3 14.05 -28.51 6.26
C GLN A 3 15.34 -29.14 5.72
N LEU A 4 16.03 -28.46 4.81
CA LEU A 4 17.34 -28.90 4.31
C LEU A 4 18.42 -28.83 5.39
N ASN A 5 18.20 -28.06 6.45
CA ASN A 5 19.07 -27.93 7.63
C ASN A 5 18.53 -28.72 8.84
N GLY A 6 17.69 -29.72 8.61
CA GLY A 6 17.26 -30.68 9.63
C GLY A 6 16.02 -30.27 10.46
N CYS A 7 15.38 -29.11 10.16
CA CYS A 7 14.15 -28.73 10.83
C CYS A 7 12.98 -29.62 10.40
N THR A 8 12.23 -30.12 11.35
CA THR A 8 10.99 -30.85 11.11
C THR A 8 9.85 -29.90 10.70
N ALA A 9 8.80 -30.46 10.10
CA ALA A 9 7.61 -29.70 9.74
C ALA A 9 6.92 -29.08 10.97
N ASP A 10 6.95 -29.74 12.12
CA ASP A 10 6.33 -29.24 13.35
C ASP A 10 7.13 -28.11 13.99
N GLU A 11 8.45 -28.17 13.96
CA GLU A 11 9.31 -27.07 14.40
C GLU A 11 9.10 -25.84 13.50
N LEU A 12 8.97 -26.01 12.18
CA LEU A 12 8.62 -24.92 11.26
C LEU A 12 7.25 -24.32 11.57
N ARG A 13 6.21 -25.15 11.77
CA ARG A 13 4.88 -24.67 12.13
C ARG A 13 4.90 -23.89 13.45
N ASN A 14 5.63 -24.37 14.44
CA ASN A 14 5.73 -23.70 15.73
C ASN A 14 6.49 -22.38 15.63
N GLY A 15 7.60 -22.33 14.88
CA GLY A 15 8.31 -21.10 14.61
C GLY A 15 7.45 -20.07 13.86
N MET A 16 6.65 -20.52 12.87
CA MET A 16 5.75 -19.65 12.13
C MET A 16 4.60 -19.07 12.95
N LYS A 17 4.15 -19.76 14.02
CA LYS A 17 3.10 -19.21 14.91
C LYS A 17 3.52 -17.95 15.66
N THR A 18 4.79 -17.82 15.96
CA THR A 18 5.37 -16.69 16.70
C THR A 18 6.06 -15.66 15.78
N TYR A 19 6.09 -15.94 14.47
CA TYR A 19 6.69 -15.03 13.52
C TYR A 19 5.80 -13.82 13.28
N GLY A 20 6.24 -12.65 13.71
CA GLY A 20 5.49 -11.39 13.61
C GLY A 20 5.49 -10.73 12.22
N GLY A 21 6.10 -11.37 11.23
CA GLY A 21 6.24 -10.78 9.89
C GLY A 21 7.51 -9.95 9.74
N VAL A 22 7.58 -9.21 8.65
CA VAL A 22 8.64 -8.24 8.35
C VAL A 22 8.01 -6.85 8.31
N ASP A 23 8.57 -5.92 9.04
CA ASP A 23 8.11 -4.53 9.04
C ASP A 23 8.03 -3.98 7.62
N ARG A 24 6.97 -3.25 7.31
CA ARG A 24 6.67 -2.68 5.99
C ARG A 24 6.48 -3.71 4.86
N ARG A 25 6.24 -4.99 5.14
CA ARG A 25 5.92 -6.00 4.12
C ARG A 25 4.65 -6.72 4.48
N PHE A 26 3.54 -6.30 3.84
CA PHE A 26 2.19 -6.78 4.14
C PHE A 26 1.91 -6.73 5.65
N ASP A 27 2.31 -5.62 6.26
CA ASP A 27 2.43 -5.44 7.70
C ASP A 27 1.14 -4.86 8.28
N PHE A 28 0.42 -5.67 9.02
CA PHE A 28 -0.82 -5.29 9.68
C PHE A 28 -0.55 -4.44 10.92
N LYS A 29 -0.92 -3.17 10.88
CA LYS A 29 -0.85 -2.24 12.02
C LYS A 29 -2.13 -2.31 12.86
N ILE A 30 -3.30 -2.46 12.21
CA ILE A 30 -4.59 -2.68 12.87
C ILE A 30 -5.30 -3.81 12.15
N LYS A 31 -5.87 -4.77 12.91
CA LYS A 31 -6.62 -5.88 12.35
C LYS A 31 -7.76 -6.27 13.28
N ASN A 32 -8.94 -5.74 13.00
CA ASN A 32 -10.16 -6.10 13.72
C ASN A 32 -11.39 -6.08 12.76
N ASP A 33 -12.56 -6.37 13.27
CA ASP A 33 -13.78 -6.48 12.46
C ASP A 33 -14.25 -5.14 11.89
N LYS A 34 -13.92 -4.03 12.55
CA LYS A 34 -14.33 -2.68 12.12
C LYS A 34 -13.34 -2.07 11.13
N LEU A 35 -12.06 -2.27 11.36
CA LEU A 35 -11.00 -1.62 10.59
C LEU A 35 -9.82 -2.55 10.39
N VAL A 36 -9.31 -2.55 9.18
CA VAL A 36 -7.99 -3.13 8.86
C VAL A 36 -7.09 -2.04 8.34
N PHE A 37 -5.92 -1.90 8.92
CA PHE A 37 -4.87 -1.03 8.41
C PHE A 37 -3.57 -1.79 8.23
N LEU A 38 -2.99 -1.70 7.04
CA LEU A 38 -1.71 -2.32 6.73
C LEU A 38 -0.80 -1.40 5.93
N SER A 39 0.49 -1.59 6.09
CA SER A 39 1.55 -0.93 5.32
C SER A 39 2.32 -1.94 4.50
N ASP A 40 2.61 -1.61 3.24
CA ASP A 40 3.42 -2.46 2.38
C ASP A 40 4.42 -1.64 1.55
N TYR A 41 5.66 -2.09 1.54
CA TYR A 41 6.77 -1.49 0.80
C TYR A 41 6.63 -1.64 -0.72
N ALA A 42 5.60 -2.32 -1.20
CA ALA A 42 5.34 -2.56 -2.62
C ALA A 42 5.41 -1.25 -3.42
N HIS A 43 6.33 -1.19 -4.37
CA HIS A 43 6.66 0.01 -5.16
C HIS A 43 6.96 -0.30 -6.62
N HIS A 44 6.84 -1.55 -7.04
CA HIS A 44 6.87 -1.99 -8.43
C HIS A 44 5.48 -2.53 -8.81
N PRO A 45 5.00 -2.38 -10.06
CA PRO A 45 3.65 -2.82 -10.45
C PRO A 45 3.32 -4.26 -10.07
N LYS A 46 4.26 -5.19 -10.26
CA LYS A 46 4.07 -6.61 -9.91
C LYS A 46 3.90 -6.82 -8.39
N GLU A 47 4.65 -6.07 -7.57
CA GLU A 47 4.52 -6.13 -6.12
C GLU A 47 3.15 -5.59 -5.69
N ILE A 48 2.76 -4.42 -6.21
CA ILE A 48 1.45 -3.80 -5.95
C ILE A 48 0.32 -4.72 -6.39
N TYR A 49 0.45 -5.37 -7.55
CA TYR A 49 -0.53 -6.36 -8.01
C TYR A 49 -0.70 -7.50 -7.02
N GLN A 50 0.40 -8.06 -6.51
CA GLN A 50 0.34 -9.16 -5.53
C GLN A 50 -0.27 -8.70 -4.20
N SER A 51 0.13 -7.53 -3.69
CA SER A 51 -0.46 -6.94 -2.49
C SER A 51 -1.96 -6.69 -2.67
N ALA A 52 -2.36 -5.99 -3.73
CA ALA A 52 -3.76 -5.69 -4.02
C ALA A 52 -4.61 -6.96 -4.17
N LYS A 53 -4.10 -7.97 -4.89
CA LYS A 53 -4.75 -9.26 -5.04
C LYS A 53 -4.93 -9.96 -3.70
N SER A 54 -3.87 -10.04 -2.90
CA SER A 54 -3.90 -10.70 -1.58
C SER A 54 -4.87 -10.01 -0.63
N ILE A 55 -4.88 -8.67 -0.58
CA ILE A 55 -5.82 -7.90 0.24
C ILE A 55 -7.25 -8.14 -0.23
N ARG A 56 -7.50 -8.14 -1.55
CA ARG A 56 -8.83 -8.40 -2.11
C ARG A 56 -9.32 -9.83 -1.80
N GLU A 57 -8.44 -10.83 -1.84
CA GLU A 57 -8.78 -12.21 -1.49
C GLU A 57 -9.13 -12.37 0.00
N LEU A 58 -8.42 -11.65 0.89
CA LEU A 58 -8.67 -11.65 2.32
C LEU A 58 -9.95 -10.89 2.70
N TYR A 59 -10.26 -9.81 1.99
CA TYR A 59 -11.34 -8.87 2.34
C TYR A 59 -12.31 -8.65 1.17
N LYS A 60 -12.86 -9.75 0.63
CA LYS A 60 -13.69 -9.76 -0.59
C LYS A 60 -14.88 -8.80 -0.58
N ASN A 61 -15.52 -8.61 0.58
CA ASN A 61 -16.73 -7.83 0.73
C ASN A 61 -16.53 -6.50 1.46
N ARG A 62 -15.29 -6.09 1.65
CA ARG A 62 -14.94 -4.84 2.33
C ARG A 62 -14.41 -3.82 1.32
N LYS A 63 -14.71 -2.53 1.54
CA LYS A 63 -14.15 -1.45 0.74
C LYS A 63 -12.66 -1.30 1.03
N ILE A 64 -11.82 -1.44 0.02
CA ILE A 64 -10.37 -1.32 0.14
C ILE A 64 -9.93 0.00 -0.45
N THR A 65 -9.37 0.86 0.40
CA THR A 65 -8.76 2.14 0.02
C THR A 65 -7.25 2.04 0.08
N ALA A 66 -6.57 2.40 -1.00
CA ALA A 66 -5.11 2.52 -1.01
C ALA A 66 -4.68 3.98 -1.00
N ILE A 67 -3.70 4.31 -0.18
CA ILE A 67 -2.89 5.53 -0.31
C ILE A 67 -1.55 5.10 -0.92
N PHE A 68 -1.26 5.55 -2.13
CA PHE A 68 -0.07 5.14 -2.87
C PHE A 68 0.83 6.33 -3.19
N GLN A 69 2.09 6.22 -2.81
CA GLN A 69 3.15 7.14 -3.20
C GLN A 69 4.02 6.49 -4.27
N PRO A 70 3.96 6.93 -5.54
CA PRO A 70 4.86 6.45 -6.57
C PRO A 70 6.31 6.80 -6.21
N HIS A 71 7.23 5.89 -6.51
CA HIS A 71 8.66 6.06 -6.22
C HIS A 71 9.44 6.14 -7.53
N LEU A 72 10.18 7.23 -7.73
CA LEU A 72 10.97 7.60 -8.89
C LEU A 72 10.14 8.10 -10.10
N TYR A 73 10.61 9.18 -10.71
CA TYR A 73 10.00 9.71 -11.94
C TYR A 73 10.18 8.76 -13.12
N THR A 74 11.38 8.17 -13.28
CA THR A 74 11.67 7.22 -14.37
C THR A 74 10.75 6.01 -14.28
N ARG A 75 10.58 5.41 -13.10
CA ARG A 75 9.70 4.27 -12.91
C ARG A 75 8.24 4.64 -13.17
N THR A 76 7.79 5.80 -12.71
CA THR A 76 6.43 6.27 -12.96
C THR A 76 6.19 6.46 -14.45
N ARG A 77 7.11 7.10 -15.18
CA ARG A 77 7.04 7.28 -16.63
C ARG A 77 6.94 5.95 -17.37
N ASP A 78 7.76 4.98 -16.99
CA ASP A 78 7.90 3.72 -17.74
C ASP A 78 6.75 2.74 -17.42
N PHE A 79 6.17 2.80 -16.22
CA PHE A 79 5.22 1.80 -15.73
C PHE A 79 3.85 2.36 -15.28
N TYR A 80 3.48 3.62 -15.61
CA TYR A 80 2.23 4.21 -15.11
C TYR A 80 0.97 3.40 -15.46
N LYS A 81 0.93 2.76 -16.65
CA LYS A 81 -0.19 1.89 -17.05
C LYS A 81 -0.26 0.62 -16.21
N ASP A 82 0.89 0.02 -15.92
CA ASP A 82 0.96 -1.20 -15.10
C ASP A 82 0.62 -0.90 -13.64
N PHE A 83 1.05 0.27 -13.13
CA PHE A 83 0.62 0.76 -11.83
C PHE A 83 -0.90 0.93 -11.77
N ALA A 84 -1.47 1.63 -12.76
CA ALA A 84 -2.91 1.85 -12.83
C ALA A 84 -3.69 0.52 -12.89
N ASN A 85 -3.23 -0.44 -13.72
CA ASN A 85 -3.85 -1.77 -13.80
C ASN A 85 -3.81 -2.51 -12.45
N SER A 86 -2.68 -2.47 -11.75
CA SER A 86 -2.50 -3.14 -10.46
C SER A 86 -3.36 -2.53 -9.37
N LEU A 87 -3.36 -1.20 -9.26
CA LEU A 87 -4.15 -0.44 -8.29
C LEU A 87 -5.66 -0.55 -8.58
N SER A 88 -6.06 -0.75 -9.82
CA SER A 88 -7.48 -0.91 -10.21
C SER A 88 -8.12 -2.22 -9.73
N LEU A 89 -7.42 -3.05 -8.97
CA LEU A 89 -8.00 -4.16 -8.20
C LEU A 89 -8.67 -3.70 -6.90
N LEU A 90 -8.46 -2.46 -6.51
CA LEU A 90 -8.96 -1.86 -5.28
C LEU A 90 -10.16 -0.97 -5.57
N ASP A 91 -10.94 -0.64 -4.54
CA ASP A 91 -12.17 0.16 -4.70
C ASP A 91 -11.85 1.64 -4.78
N GLU A 92 -10.84 2.07 -4.05
CA GLU A 92 -10.44 3.47 -4.00
C GLU A 92 -8.91 3.62 -3.98
N VAL A 93 -8.41 4.57 -4.76
CA VAL A 93 -6.97 4.89 -4.87
C VAL A 93 -6.73 6.37 -4.65
N ILE A 94 -5.96 6.69 -3.64
CA ILE A 94 -5.52 8.04 -3.30
C ILE A 94 -4.02 8.13 -3.64
N LEU A 95 -3.70 8.94 -4.65
CA LEU A 95 -2.33 9.09 -5.14
C LEU A 95 -1.65 10.27 -4.48
N CYS A 96 -0.49 10.04 -3.89
CA CYS A 96 0.41 11.09 -3.45
C CYS A 96 1.33 11.55 -4.59
N ASP A 97 2.04 12.67 -4.36
CA ASP A 97 3.10 13.10 -5.26
C ASP A 97 4.21 12.04 -5.35
N ILE A 98 4.91 12.03 -6.49
CA ILE A 98 6.04 11.10 -6.68
C ILE A 98 7.13 11.42 -5.66
N TYR A 99 7.62 10.39 -4.97
CA TYR A 99 8.84 10.48 -4.17
C TYR A 99 10.06 10.39 -5.10
N PRO A 100 10.84 11.48 -5.23
CA PRO A 100 11.90 11.55 -6.23
C PRO A 100 13.13 10.72 -5.90
N ALA A 101 13.36 10.43 -4.60
CA ALA A 101 14.62 9.89 -4.09
C ALA A 101 15.83 10.73 -4.54
N ARG A 102 16.56 10.26 -5.55
CA ARG A 102 17.75 10.96 -6.10
C ARG A 102 17.52 11.51 -7.50
N GLU A 103 16.32 11.35 -8.04
CA GLU A 103 16.02 11.81 -9.40
C GLU A 103 15.59 13.28 -9.41
N GLN A 104 15.90 13.95 -10.52
CA GLN A 104 15.32 15.25 -10.83
C GLN A 104 13.94 15.09 -11.45
N PRO A 105 13.01 16.03 -11.25
CA PRO A 105 11.72 16.02 -11.88
C PRO A 105 11.83 15.92 -13.42
N ILE A 106 11.02 15.04 -14.01
CA ILE A 106 10.92 14.89 -15.45
C ILE A 106 9.68 15.66 -15.93
N PRO A 107 9.81 16.61 -16.87
CA PRO A 107 8.67 17.36 -17.38
C PRO A 107 7.53 16.46 -17.86
N GLY A 108 6.31 16.72 -17.39
CA GLY A 108 5.11 15.95 -17.74
C GLY A 108 4.95 14.63 -16.97
N VAL A 109 5.89 14.26 -16.09
CA VAL A 109 5.80 13.03 -15.29
C VAL A 109 5.36 13.36 -13.87
N THR A 110 4.11 13.07 -13.57
CA THR A 110 3.51 13.21 -12.24
C THR A 110 2.64 11.99 -11.93
N SER A 111 2.15 11.88 -10.70
CA SER A 111 1.18 10.85 -10.31
C SER A 111 -0.11 10.89 -11.14
N LYS A 112 -0.37 12.02 -11.81
CA LYS A 112 -1.50 12.17 -12.74
C LYS A 112 -1.47 11.16 -13.90
N LEU A 113 -0.29 10.71 -14.33
CA LEU A 113 -0.19 9.66 -15.34
C LEU A 113 -0.86 8.36 -14.87
N ILE A 114 -0.69 7.99 -13.60
CA ILE A 114 -1.37 6.82 -13.02
C ILE A 114 -2.85 7.11 -12.85
N TYR A 115 -3.21 8.28 -12.29
CA TYR A 115 -4.58 8.72 -12.04
C TYR A 115 -5.45 8.63 -13.30
N ASP A 116 -4.97 9.16 -14.41
CA ASP A 116 -5.72 9.20 -15.68
C ASP A 116 -5.93 7.81 -16.29
N ASN A 117 -5.10 6.83 -15.92
CA ASN A 117 -5.14 5.47 -16.45
C ASN A 117 -5.80 4.44 -15.51
N LEU A 118 -6.25 4.85 -14.30
CA LEU A 118 -7.07 3.99 -13.45
C LEU A 118 -8.38 3.62 -14.14
N LYS A 119 -8.80 2.37 -14.02
CA LYS A 119 -10.00 1.84 -14.67
C LYS A 119 -11.28 2.54 -14.20
N PRO A 120 -12.31 2.61 -15.05
CA PRO A 120 -13.63 3.06 -14.64
C PRO A 120 -14.17 2.23 -13.47
N GLY A 121 -14.84 2.88 -12.52
CA GLY A 121 -15.39 2.24 -11.33
C GLY A 121 -14.48 2.31 -10.10
N VAL A 122 -13.19 2.65 -10.26
CA VAL A 122 -12.29 2.92 -9.13
C VAL A 122 -12.51 4.37 -8.68
N GLU A 123 -12.86 4.57 -7.41
CA GLU A 123 -12.84 5.91 -6.81
C GLU A 123 -11.39 6.40 -6.76
N LYS A 124 -11.15 7.64 -7.17
CA LYS A 124 -9.78 8.14 -7.27
C LYS A 124 -9.63 9.60 -6.87
N SER A 125 -8.57 9.90 -6.17
CA SER A 125 -8.18 11.27 -5.81
C SER A 125 -6.66 11.43 -5.78
N MET A 126 -6.22 12.68 -5.76
CA MET A 126 -4.81 13.05 -5.60
C MET A 126 -4.68 13.94 -4.38
N ILE A 127 -3.61 13.77 -3.62
CA ILE A 127 -3.36 14.51 -2.39
C ILE A 127 -1.85 14.73 -2.22
N HIS A 128 -1.48 15.88 -1.69
CA HIS A 128 -0.12 16.07 -1.19
C HIS A 128 0.07 15.23 0.08
N LYS A 129 1.23 14.58 0.23
CA LYS A 129 1.48 13.69 1.36
C LYS A 129 1.28 14.36 2.73
N GLU A 130 1.57 15.67 2.82
CA GLU A 130 1.40 16.47 4.04
C GLU A 130 -0.07 16.52 4.53
N ASN A 131 -1.01 16.31 3.63
CA ASN A 131 -2.44 16.33 3.93
C ASN A 131 -3.01 14.94 4.28
N VAL A 132 -2.20 13.87 4.20
CA VAL A 132 -2.64 12.48 4.46
C VAL A 132 -3.20 12.32 5.87
N LEU A 133 -2.56 12.90 6.89
CA LEU A 133 -3.05 12.81 8.26
C LEU A 133 -4.40 13.53 8.44
N GLY A 134 -4.58 14.69 7.79
CA GLY A 134 -5.85 15.41 7.76
C GLY A 134 -6.96 14.57 7.12
N LEU A 135 -6.66 13.93 6.00
CA LEU A 135 -7.59 13.02 5.32
C LEU A 135 -7.98 11.85 6.24
N VAL A 136 -7.00 11.20 6.88
CA VAL A 136 -7.26 10.06 7.78
C VAL A 136 -8.08 10.48 9.00
N LYS A 137 -7.90 11.70 9.51
CA LYS A 137 -8.74 12.25 10.61
C LYS A 137 -10.18 12.48 10.17
N SER A 138 -10.39 12.95 8.94
CA SER A 138 -11.70 13.45 8.46
C SER A 138 -12.68 12.38 8.02
N ARG A 139 -12.25 11.12 7.83
CA ARG A 139 -13.11 10.05 7.31
C ARG A 139 -12.76 8.68 7.89
N ASP A 140 -13.70 7.75 7.80
CA ASP A 140 -13.52 6.38 8.21
C ASP A 140 -13.11 5.50 7.03
N PHE A 141 -12.47 4.39 7.33
CA PHE A 141 -12.03 3.38 6.38
C PHE A 141 -12.48 2.01 6.85
N ASP A 142 -12.74 1.13 5.91
CA ASP A 142 -13.01 -0.28 6.18
C ASP A 142 -11.70 -1.08 6.12
N VAL A 143 -11.01 -1.05 4.98
CA VAL A 143 -9.65 -1.56 4.81
C VAL A 143 -8.79 -0.44 4.21
N LEU A 144 -7.78 0.01 4.94
CA LEU A 144 -6.80 0.99 4.47
C LEU A 144 -5.46 0.31 4.24
N VAL A 145 -4.85 0.57 3.09
CA VAL A 145 -3.48 0.16 2.80
C VAL A 145 -2.63 1.35 2.38
N VAL A 146 -1.47 1.49 2.98
CA VAL A 146 -0.42 2.43 2.56
C VAL A 146 0.60 1.66 1.73
N LEU A 147 0.83 2.09 0.49
CA LEU A 147 1.71 1.45 -0.47
C LEU A 147 2.84 2.40 -0.88
N GLY A 148 4.06 1.87 -0.96
CA GLY A 148 5.19 2.58 -1.52
C GLY A 148 6.48 2.46 -0.72
N ALA A 149 7.60 2.81 -1.35
CA ALA A 149 8.94 2.79 -0.77
C ALA A 149 9.47 4.19 -0.44
N GLY A 150 8.62 5.20 -0.51
CA GLY A 150 8.97 6.59 -0.23
C GLY A 150 8.85 6.95 1.24
N ASP A 151 8.79 8.26 1.49
CA ASP A 151 8.71 8.83 2.83
C ASP A 151 7.29 8.89 3.41
N LEU A 152 6.29 8.43 2.67
CA LEU A 152 4.92 8.24 3.16
C LEU A 152 4.88 7.28 4.36
N ASP A 153 5.81 6.34 4.42
CA ASP A 153 5.96 5.40 5.52
C ASP A 153 6.19 6.10 6.88
N ASN A 154 6.83 7.25 6.89
CA ASN A 154 7.03 8.02 8.11
C ASN A 154 5.72 8.45 8.79
N TYR A 155 4.61 8.48 8.05
CA TYR A 155 3.28 8.81 8.56
C TYR A 155 2.53 7.60 9.15
N VAL A 156 2.96 6.38 8.85
CA VAL A 156 2.29 5.14 9.29
C VAL A 156 2.08 5.07 10.80
N PRO A 157 3.05 5.40 11.67
CA PRO A 157 2.84 5.38 13.12
C PRO A 157 1.76 6.36 13.58
N GLU A 158 1.69 7.56 12.98
CA GLU A 158 0.69 8.56 13.34
C GLU A 158 -0.69 8.21 12.77
N ILE A 159 -0.74 7.67 11.54
CA ILE A 159 -1.97 7.11 10.97
C ILE A 159 -2.55 6.03 11.88
N THR A 160 -1.69 5.12 12.38
CA THR A 160 -2.12 4.06 13.32
C THR A 160 -2.76 4.66 14.56
N LYS A 161 -2.11 5.63 15.21
CA LYS A 161 -2.66 6.32 16.42
C LYS A 161 -4.00 7.00 16.14
N ILE A 162 -4.13 7.67 15.00
CA ILE A 162 -5.39 8.33 14.62
C ILE A 162 -6.50 7.30 14.45
N LEU A 163 -6.21 6.20 13.77
CA LEU A 163 -7.19 5.16 13.48
C LEU A 163 -7.58 4.36 14.75
N GLU A 164 -6.66 4.15 15.69
CA GLU A 164 -6.93 3.51 16.99
C GLU A 164 -7.79 4.39 17.91
N SER A 165 -7.78 5.71 17.71
CA SER A 165 -8.56 6.66 18.52
C SER A 165 -10.01 6.84 18.06
N LYS A 166 -10.41 6.19 16.96
CA LYS A 166 -11.76 6.23 16.39
C LYS A 166 -12.60 5.04 16.84
#